data_664dba2a2697ada2f86fccfdef0da973
#
_entry.id   664dba2a2697ada2f86fccfdef0da973
#
_cell.length_a   1.000
_cell.length_b   1.000
_cell.length_c   1.000
_cell.angle_alpha   90.00
_cell.angle_beta   90.00
_cell.angle_gamma   90.00
#
_symmetry.space_group_name_H-M   'P 1'
#
loop_
_entity.id
_entity.type
_entity.pdbx_description
1 polymer ?
#
loop_
_entity_poly.entity_id
_entity_poly.type
_entity_poly.pdbx_seq_one_letter_code
_entity_poly.pdbx_strand_id
1 'polypeptide(L)'
;MEERLQKILSRHGVASRRKAEELIAARRVRVNGNTAQLGDTADEQTDVIEIDGVRLKRAAPEHLYMMLNKPRGYVTTLSDEKGRRTVADLVADLPERVYPVGRLDLNSEGLLLLTNDGELANRLMHPKQEIEKVYLLWVSHYAPGAERSLAEPLEIDGRKTSPARVELLRVNLEAPSQTADSRRTESHAERTEEPATALLRITIHEGRNRQIRRLAERAGLTVTRLKRIAEGPLRLGDLAPGQYRSLTDEELEMLQNHS
;
A
#
# COMPACT_ATOMS: atom_id res chain seq x y z
N MET A 1 -30.81 9.35 -0.64
CA MET A 1 -30.21 9.33 0.74
C MET A 1 -29.17 10.43 0.83
N GLU A 2 -29.28 11.31 1.83
CA GLU A 2 -28.34 12.42 2.00
C GLU A 2 -26.95 11.96 2.39
N GLU A 3 -25.94 12.45 1.69
CA GLU A 3 -24.52 12.23 1.95
C GLU A 3 -23.76 13.56 2.01
N ARG A 4 -22.58 13.53 2.65
CA ARG A 4 -21.68 14.69 2.67
C ARG A 4 -21.28 15.08 1.24
N LEU A 5 -21.45 16.36 0.92
CA LEU A 5 -21.22 16.89 -0.44
C LEU A 5 -19.83 16.59 -0.98
N GLN A 6 -18.76 16.69 -0.16
CA GLN A 6 -17.40 16.32 -0.58
C GLN A 6 -17.27 14.82 -0.90
N LYS A 7 -18.09 13.93 -0.30
CA LYS A 7 -18.10 12.50 -0.63
C LYS A 7 -18.70 12.28 -2.02
N ILE A 8 -19.81 12.95 -2.32
CA ILE A 8 -20.45 12.91 -3.65
C ILE A 8 -19.48 13.41 -4.72
N LEU A 9 -18.90 14.60 -4.55
CA LEU A 9 -17.94 15.18 -5.50
C LEU A 9 -16.74 14.27 -5.75
N SER A 10 -16.25 13.60 -4.69
CA SER A 10 -15.12 12.68 -4.81
C SER A 10 -15.51 11.39 -5.55
N ARG A 11 -16.70 10.84 -5.33
CA ARG A 11 -17.21 9.66 -6.03
C ARG A 11 -17.38 9.93 -7.54
N HIS A 12 -17.81 11.12 -7.90
CA HIS A 12 -17.93 11.57 -9.30
C HIS A 12 -16.59 11.96 -9.96
N GLY A 13 -15.47 11.73 -9.31
CA GLY A 13 -14.15 12.00 -9.89
C GLY A 13 -13.78 13.48 -9.98
N VAL A 14 -14.63 14.40 -9.51
CA VAL A 14 -14.41 15.86 -9.56
C VAL A 14 -13.11 16.25 -8.86
N ALA A 15 -12.91 15.74 -7.64
CA ALA A 15 -11.73 16.06 -6.83
C ALA A 15 -11.52 15.02 -5.71
N SER A 16 -10.40 15.10 -4.98
CA SER A 16 -10.30 14.40 -3.69
C SER A 16 -11.25 15.03 -2.67
N ARG A 17 -11.63 14.31 -1.62
CA ARG A 17 -12.51 14.84 -0.57
C ARG A 17 -12.01 16.18 0.01
N ARG A 18 -10.70 16.29 0.29
CA ARG A 18 -10.09 17.55 0.77
C ARG A 18 -10.17 18.65 -0.27
N LYS A 19 -9.87 18.33 -1.53
CA LYS A 19 -9.98 19.34 -2.61
C LYS A 19 -11.43 19.73 -2.89
N ALA A 20 -12.39 18.82 -2.72
CA ALA A 20 -13.81 19.12 -2.77
C ALA A 20 -14.22 20.08 -1.64
N GLU A 21 -13.71 19.90 -0.42
CA GLU A 21 -13.90 20.85 0.68
C GLU A 21 -13.32 22.23 0.35
N GLU A 22 -12.16 22.31 -0.30
CA GLU A 22 -11.61 23.58 -0.78
C GLU A 22 -12.50 24.26 -1.82
N LEU A 23 -13.08 23.49 -2.77
CA LEU A 23 -14.04 24.00 -3.74
C LEU A 23 -15.32 24.54 -3.07
N ILE A 24 -15.84 23.85 -2.06
CA ILE A 24 -16.98 24.28 -1.28
C ILE A 24 -16.65 25.58 -0.51
N ALA A 25 -15.51 25.61 0.19
CA ALA A 25 -15.05 26.79 0.92
C ALA A 25 -14.84 28.01 0.00
N ALA A 26 -14.38 27.76 -1.22
CA ALA A 26 -14.21 28.78 -2.27
C ALA A 26 -15.54 29.22 -2.93
N ARG A 27 -16.70 28.74 -2.43
CA ARG A 27 -18.05 29.05 -2.95
C ARG A 27 -18.27 28.67 -4.43
N ARG A 28 -17.54 27.66 -4.92
CA ARG A 28 -17.62 27.18 -6.31
C ARG A 28 -18.66 26.08 -6.50
N VAL A 29 -19.25 25.58 -5.41
CA VAL A 29 -20.26 24.53 -5.42
C VAL A 29 -21.61 25.07 -5.02
N ARG A 30 -22.66 24.67 -5.75
CA ARG A 30 -24.06 24.98 -5.44
C ARG A 30 -24.90 23.72 -5.36
N VAL A 31 -25.88 23.75 -4.50
CA VAL A 31 -26.93 22.71 -4.39
C VAL A 31 -28.27 23.38 -4.55
N ASN A 32 -29.07 22.97 -5.54
CA ASN A 32 -30.36 23.55 -5.88
C ASN A 32 -30.29 25.10 -6.04
N GLY A 33 -29.22 25.59 -6.67
CA GLY A 33 -28.99 27.02 -6.90
C GLY A 33 -28.42 27.78 -5.69
N ASN A 34 -28.39 27.21 -4.49
CA ASN A 34 -27.82 27.83 -3.29
C ASN A 34 -26.35 27.48 -3.15
N THR A 35 -25.55 28.48 -2.74
CA THR A 35 -24.09 28.25 -2.50
C THR A 35 -23.91 27.33 -1.30
N ALA A 36 -23.20 26.21 -1.51
CA ALA A 36 -22.92 25.21 -0.50
C ALA A 36 -21.87 25.68 0.52
N GLN A 37 -21.96 25.16 1.74
CA GLN A 37 -21.03 25.40 2.84
C GLN A 37 -20.34 24.10 3.28
N LEU A 38 -19.23 24.23 4.00
CA LEU A 38 -18.55 23.08 4.60
C LEU A 38 -19.47 22.35 5.57
N GLY A 39 -19.60 21.05 5.38
CA GLY A 39 -20.49 20.21 6.18
C GLY A 39 -21.86 19.96 5.58
N ASP A 40 -22.22 20.63 4.47
CA ASP A 40 -23.48 20.38 3.79
C ASP A 40 -23.56 18.94 3.26
N THR A 41 -24.81 18.47 3.18
CA THR A 41 -25.21 17.20 2.58
C THR A 41 -26.09 17.46 1.36
N ALA A 42 -26.18 16.47 0.50
CA ALA A 42 -27.11 16.47 -0.63
C ALA A 42 -27.57 15.04 -0.93
N ASP A 43 -28.74 14.92 -1.53
CA ASP A 43 -29.19 13.66 -2.13
C ASP A 43 -28.93 13.71 -3.64
N GLU A 44 -27.96 12.91 -4.09
CA GLU A 44 -27.53 12.84 -5.49
C GLU A 44 -28.69 12.53 -6.46
N GLN A 45 -29.73 11.84 -6.00
CA GLN A 45 -30.87 11.46 -6.84
C GLN A 45 -31.86 12.59 -7.06
N THR A 46 -32.01 13.46 -6.09
CA THR A 46 -33.03 14.51 -6.09
C THR A 46 -32.47 15.91 -6.27
N ASP A 47 -31.24 16.15 -5.76
CA ASP A 47 -30.66 17.49 -5.76
C ASP A 47 -29.89 17.79 -7.06
N VAL A 48 -29.88 19.05 -7.43
CA VAL A 48 -29.05 19.57 -8.52
C VAL A 48 -27.77 20.12 -7.93
N ILE A 49 -26.66 19.44 -8.18
CA ILE A 49 -25.31 19.84 -7.73
C ILE A 49 -24.60 20.48 -8.91
N GLU A 50 -23.99 21.65 -8.71
CA GLU A 50 -23.24 22.39 -9.72
C GLU A 50 -21.87 22.79 -9.18
N ILE A 51 -20.86 22.73 -10.06
CA ILE A 51 -19.51 23.20 -9.80
C ILE A 51 -19.16 24.22 -10.90
N ASP A 52 -18.85 25.45 -10.52
CA ASP A 52 -18.58 26.55 -11.43
C ASP A 52 -19.68 26.76 -12.47
N GLY A 53 -20.93 26.51 -12.08
CA GLY A 53 -22.10 26.62 -12.98
C GLY A 53 -22.31 25.40 -13.89
N VAL A 54 -21.45 24.39 -13.82
CA VAL A 54 -21.59 23.13 -14.58
C VAL A 54 -22.25 22.09 -13.69
N ARG A 55 -23.37 21.55 -14.17
CA ARG A 55 -24.14 20.51 -13.44
C ARG A 55 -23.36 19.20 -13.36
N LEU A 56 -23.30 18.62 -12.17
CA LEU A 56 -22.77 17.28 -11.93
C LEU A 56 -23.60 16.23 -12.69
N LYS A 57 -22.95 15.32 -13.41
CA LYS A 57 -23.66 14.21 -14.06
C LYS A 57 -24.29 13.31 -13.00
N ARG A 58 -25.52 12.86 -13.22
CA ARG A 58 -26.23 11.99 -12.26
C ARG A 58 -25.64 10.57 -12.15
N ALA A 59 -25.07 10.03 -13.23
CA ALA A 59 -24.44 8.73 -13.21
C ALA A 59 -23.05 8.84 -12.58
N ALA A 60 -22.84 8.17 -11.47
CA ALA A 60 -21.50 7.96 -10.96
C ALA A 60 -20.67 7.11 -11.94
N PRO A 61 -19.34 7.30 -12.02
CA PRO A 61 -18.49 6.47 -12.85
C PRO A 61 -18.58 5.01 -12.42
N GLU A 62 -18.33 4.11 -13.35
CA GLU A 62 -18.23 2.68 -13.09
C GLU A 62 -17.11 2.39 -12.10
N HIS A 63 -17.34 1.45 -11.19
CA HIS A 63 -16.34 1.10 -10.20
C HIS A 63 -15.18 0.31 -10.85
N LEU A 64 -13.97 0.77 -10.59
CA LEU A 64 -12.74 0.11 -11.01
C LEU A 64 -12.07 -0.56 -9.81
N TYR A 65 -11.62 -1.78 -10.01
CA TYR A 65 -10.89 -2.56 -9.01
C TYR A 65 -9.61 -3.09 -9.64
N MET A 66 -8.49 -2.48 -9.30
CA MET A 66 -7.21 -2.69 -9.98
C MET A 66 -6.16 -3.24 -9.02
N MET A 67 -5.45 -4.27 -9.44
CA MET A 67 -4.25 -4.76 -8.78
C MET A 67 -3.03 -4.18 -9.49
N LEU A 68 -2.20 -3.44 -8.76
CA LEU A 68 -0.94 -2.90 -9.23
C LEU A 68 0.23 -3.65 -8.58
N ASN A 69 1.22 -4.09 -9.36
CA ASN A 69 2.52 -4.45 -8.82
C ASN A 69 3.38 -3.18 -8.69
N LYS A 70 3.24 -2.49 -7.55
CA LYS A 70 3.96 -1.24 -7.29
C LYS A 70 5.48 -1.49 -7.29
N PRO A 71 6.27 -0.83 -8.13
CA PRO A 71 7.73 -0.91 -8.08
C PRO A 71 8.30 -0.06 -6.93
N ARG A 72 9.57 -0.27 -6.59
CA ARG A 72 10.33 0.62 -5.70
C ARG A 72 10.50 2.00 -6.34
N GLY A 73 10.68 3.03 -5.51
CA GLY A 73 10.89 4.40 -5.97
C GLY A 73 9.62 5.20 -6.28
N TYR A 74 8.45 4.61 -6.09
CA TYR A 74 7.16 5.29 -6.23
C TYR A 74 6.50 5.51 -4.88
N VAL A 75 6.00 6.72 -4.63
CA VAL A 75 5.24 7.05 -3.41
C VAL A 75 3.79 6.60 -3.58
N THR A 76 3.21 5.99 -2.55
CA THR A 76 1.79 5.61 -2.55
C THR A 76 0.92 6.84 -2.22
N THR A 77 0.75 7.68 -3.21
CA THR A 77 -0.10 8.88 -3.19
C THR A 77 -0.58 9.22 -4.59
N LEU A 78 -1.61 10.02 -4.71
CA LEU A 78 -2.09 10.56 -6.00
C LEU A 78 -1.45 11.91 -6.35
N SER A 79 -0.81 12.57 -5.39
CA SER A 79 -0.11 13.84 -5.59
C SER A 79 1.04 13.93 -4.59
N ASP A 80 2.18 14.45 -5.02
CA ASP A 80 3.36 14.63 -4.18
C ASP A 80 3.95 16.03 -4.36
N GLU A 81 3.97 16.80 -3.29
CA GLU A 81 4.48 18.18 -3.30
C GLU A 81 5.98 18.28 -3.58
N LYS A 82 6.71 17.17 -3.40
CA LYS A 82 8.16 17.08 -3.64
C LYS A 82 8.51 16.62 -5.05
N GLY A 83 7.53 16.44 -5.94
CA GLY A 83 7.74 16.04 -7.33
C GLY A 83 8.29 14.60 -7.50
N ARG A 84 8.15 13.73 -6.50
CA ARG A 84 8.55 12.33 -6.62
C ARG A 84 7.54 11.55 -7.45
N ARG A 85 7.99 10.51 -8.13
CA ARG A 85 7.09 9.58 -8.84
C ARG A 85 6.07 8.99 -7.87
N THR A 86 4.82 8.93 -8.31
CA THR A 86 3.69 8.45 -7.53
C THR A 86 3.05 7.23 -8.16
N VAL A 87 2.22 6.51 -7.43
CA VAL A 87 1.43 5.41 -8.01
C VAL A 87 0.41 5.91 -9.02
N ALA A 88 0.00 7.18 -8.97
CA ALA A 88 -0.88 7.79 -9.97
C ALA A 88 -0.23 7.83 -11.36
N ASP A 89 1.09 8.03 -11.44
CA ASP A 89 1.82 8.05 -12.70
C ASP A 89 1.80 6.70 -13.43
N LEU A 90 1.63 5.60 -12.67
CA LEU A 90 1.58 4.23 -13.20
C LEU A 90 0.21 3.82 -13.74
N VAL A 91 -0.82 4.60 -13.46
CA VAL A 91 -2.22 4.31 -13.82
C VAL A 91 -2.89 5.52 -14.46
N ALA A 92 -2.08 6.43 -15.04
CA ALA A 92 -2.55 7.68 -15.63
C ALA A 92 -3.44 7.50 -16.88
N ASP A 93 -3.38 6.32 -17.50
CA ASP A 93 -4.16 5.91 -18.66
C ASP A 93 -5.53 5.33 -18.33
N LEU A 94 -5.85 5.13 -17.04
CA LEU A 94 -7.18 4.67 -16.64
C LEU A 94 -8.24 5.73 -16.95
N PRO A 95 -9.45 5.32 -17.39
CA PRO A 95 -10.52 6.26 -17.76
C PRO A 95 -11.05 7.03 -16.55
N GLU A 96 -10.97 6.42 -15.37
CA GLU A 96 -11.49 6.99 -14.13
C GLU A 96 -10.37 7.12 -13.07
N ARG A 97 -10.53 8.10 -12.21
CA ARG A 97 -9.60 8.34 -11.11
C ARG A 97 -9.72 7.28 -10.04
N VAL A 98 -8.70 6.48 -9.85
CA VAL A 98 -8.58 5.51 -8.75
C VAL A 98 -7.64 6.01 -7.65
N TYR A 99 -7.73 5.44 -6.45
CA TYR A 99 -6.85 5.73 -5.33
C TYR A 99 -6.42 4.43 -4.62
N PRO A 100 -5.26 4.44 -3.96
CA PRO A 100 -4.73 3.25 -3.32
C PRO A 100 -5.53 2.88 -2.05
N VAL A 101 -5.79 1.58 -1.88
CA VAL A 101 -6.32 0.97 -0.66
C VAL A 101 -5.13 0.55 0.19
N GLY A 102 -4.88 1.31 1.24
CA GLY A 102 -3.66 1.15 2.03
C GLY A 102 -2.43 1.74 1.36
N ARG A 103 -1.25 1.37 1.88
CA ARG A 103 0.02 1.94 1.43
C ARG A 103 1.15 0.93 1.43
N LEU A 104 2.09 1.14 0.50
CA LEU A 104 3.44 0.59 0.53
C LEU A 104 4.44 1.74 0.59
N ASP A 105 5.51 1.58 1.35
CA ASP A 105 6.58 2.59 1.44
C ASP A 105 7.27 2.80 0.08
N LEU A 106 7.99 3.91 -0.06
CA LEU A 106 8.80 4.24 -1.24
C LEU A 106 9.72 3.08 -1.67
N ASN A 107 10.38 2.45 -0.68
CA ASN A 107 11.33 1.36 -0.88
C ASN A 107 10.71 -0.03 -0.73
N SER A 108 9.39 -0.14 -0.68
CA SER A 108 8.64 -1.40 -0.70
C SER A 108 7.95 -1.58 -2.04
N GLU A 109 7.74 -2.83 -2.45
CA GLU A 109 7.18 -3.18 -3.74
C GLU A 109 6.07 -4.22 -3.61
N GLY A 110 5.39 -4.54 -4.70
CA GLY A 110 4.42 -5.62 -4.80
C GLY A 110 2.98 -5.17 -4.85
N LEU A 111 2.08 -6.05 -4.44
CA LEU A 111 0.64 -5.91 -4.57
C LEU A 111 0.13 -4.65 -3.87
N LEU A 112 -0.50 -3.78 -4.64
CA LEU A 112 -1.25 -2.62 -4.15
C LEU A 112 -2.60 -2.58 -4.85
N LEU A 113 -3.68 -2.59 -4.07
CA LEU A 113 -5.04 -2.44 -4.59
C LEU A 113 -5.34 -0.97 -4.84
N LEU A 114 -5.95 -0.66 -5.98
CA LEU A 114 -6.44 0.66 -6.33
C LEU A 114 -7.93 0.56 -6.70
N THR A 115 -8.74 1.53 -6.31
CA THR A 115 -10.17 1.58 -6.66
C THR A 115 -10.71 3.00 -6.60
N ASN A 116 -11.86 3.25 -7.20
CA ASN A 116 -12.70 4.43 -6.98
C ASN A 116 -13.93 4.13 -6.10
N ASP A 117 -14.09 2.87 -5.63
CA ASP A 117 -15.10 2.48 -4.66
C ASP A 117 -14.65 2.83 -3.23
N GLY A 118 -15.18 3.94 -2.71
CA GLY A 118 -14.84 4.43 -1.38
C GLY A 118 -15.39 3.58 -0.24
N GLU A 119 -16.44 2.82 -0.48
CA GLU A 119 -17.04 1.96 0.54
C GLU A 119 -16.21 0.69 0.73
N LEU A 120 -15.86 0.03 -0.37
CA LEU A 120 -14.95 -1.11 -0.33
C LEU A 120 -13.59 -0.71 0.26
N ALA A 121 -13.01 0.40 -0.21
CA ALA A 121 -11.72 0.89 0.30
C ALA A 121 -11.76 1.14 1.82
N ASN A 122 -12.83 1.76 2.33
CA ASN A 122 -12.99 2.01 3.75
C ASN A 122 -13.12 0.72 4.57
N ARG A 123 -13.90 -0.25 4.07
CA ARG A 123 -14.02 -1.57 4.71
C ARG A 123 -12.66 -2.27 4.80
N LEU A 124 -11.95 -2.39 3.67
CA LEU A 124 -10.65 -3.07 3.60
C LEU A 124 -9.55 -2.41 4.46
N MET A 125 -9.59 -1.10 4.62
CA MET A 125 -8.62 -0.36 5.46
C MET A 125 -9.02 -0.31 6.93
N HIS A 126 -10.22 -0.76 7.30
CA HIS A 126 -10.70 -0.66 8.67
C HIS A 126 -9.91 -1.62 9.58
N PRO A 127 -9.35 -1.16 10.71
CA PRO A 127 -8.49 -1.98 11.58
C PRO A 127 -9.12 -3.27 12.10
N LYS A 128 -10.45 -3.32 12.20
CA LYS A 128 -11.20 -4.50 12.69
C LYS A 128 -11.21 -5.65 11.69
N GLN A 129 -10.90 -5.40 10.42
CA GLN A 129 -10.95 -6.45 9.39
C GLN A 129 -9.74 -7.39 9.41
N GLU A 130 -8.67 -7.00 10.09
CA GLU A 130 -7.46 -7.83 10.30
C GLU A 130 -6.97 -8.55 9.02
N ILE A 131 -7.08 -7.88 7.87
CA ILE A 131 -6.74 -8.46 6.57
C ILE A 131 -5.25 -8.87 6.55
N GLU A 132 -5.00 -10.16 6.32
CA GLU A 132 -3.66 -10.70 6.22
C GLU A 132 -2.88 -10.05 5.07
N LYS A 133 -1.62 -9.70 5.34
CA LYS A 133 -0.68 -9.19 4.34
C LYS A 133 0.57 -10.05 4.37
N VAL A 134 0.88 -10.68 3.24
CA VAL A 134 2.02 -11.59 3.12
C VAL A 134 3.13 -10.93 2.33
N TYR A 135 4.33 -10.95 2.89
CA TYR A 135 5.51 -10.34 2.29
C TYR A 135 6.63 -11.35 2.12
N LEU A 136 7.42 -11.16 1.07
CA LEU A 136 8.77 -11.70 0.96
C LEU A 136 9.75 -10.64 1.45
N LEU A 137 10.66 -11.06 2.32
CA LEU A 137 11.62 -10.21 3.01
C LEU A 137 13.02 -10.77 2.74
N TRP A 138 13.83 -10.04 1.98
CA TRP A 138 15.26 -10.31 1.80
C TRP A 138 16.04 -9.50 2.82
N VAL A 139 16.91 -10.17 3.53
CA VAL A 139 17.74 -9.57 4.59
C VAL A 139 19.21 -9.94 4.45
N SER A 140 20.06 -9.06 4.96
CA SER A 140 21.46 -9.35 5.29
C SER A 140 21.66 -9.32 6.81
N HIS A 141 22.82 -9.77 7.27
CA HIS A 141 23.15 -9.96 8.69
C HIS A 141 22.23 -10.98 9.38
N TYR A 142 21.82 -12.01 8.62
CA TYR A 142 20.98 -13.06 9.19
C TYR A 142 21.77 -13.91 10.19
N ALA A 143 21.18 -14.10 11.37
CA ALA A 143 21.63 -15.05 12.38
C ALA A 143 20.55 -16.12 12.60
N PRO A 144 20.91 -17.41 12.78
CA PRO A 144 19.92 -18.45 13.08
C PRO A 144 19.07 -18.11 14.30
N GLY A 145 17.75 -18.24 14.14
CA GLY A 145 16.77 -17.88 15.18
C GLY A 145 16.24 -16.44 15.12
N ALA A 146 16.74 -15.59 14.22
CA ALA A 146 16.25 -14.21 14.03
C ALA A 146 14.75 -14.17 13.68
N GLU A 147 14.22 -15.24 13.03
CA GLU A 147 12.80 -15.38 12.73
C GLU A 147 11.91 -15.36 13.99
N ARG A 148 12.41 -15.86 15.11
CA ARG A 148 11.67 -15.81 16.40
C ARG A 148 11.50 -14.37 16.87
N SER A 149 12.59 -13.59 16.82
CA SER A 149 12.54 -12.18 17.18
C SER A 149 11.65 -11.38 16.23
N LEU A 150 11.65 -11.69 14.92
CA LEU A 150 10.74 -11.08 13.95
C LEU A 150 9.27 -11.35 14.24
N ALA A 151 8.95 -12.53 14.80
CA ALA A 151 7.57 -12.94 15.10
C ALA A 151 6.98 -12.23 16.34
N GLU A 152 7.84 -11.76 17.25
CA GLU A 152 7.40 -11.13 18.49
C GLU A 152 6.74 -9.78 18.27
N PRO A 153 5.71 -9.42 19.06
CA PRO A 153 5.11 -8.10 19.05
C PRO A 153 6.13 -6.99 19.30
N LEU A 154 5.92 -5.86 18.64
CA LEU A 154 6.71 -4.63 18.82
C LEU A 154 5.78 -3.48 19.18
N GLU A 155 6.20 -2.60 20.07
CA GLU A 155 5.50 -1.36 20.31
C GLU A 155 5.82 -0.33 19.24
N ILE A 156 4.77 0.15 18.55
CA ILE A 156 4.86 1.19 17.52
C ILE A 156 3.83 2.26 17.84
N ASP A 157 4.30 3.48 18.03
CA ASP A 157 3.47 4.66 18.31
C ASP A 157 2.53 4.41 19.53
N GLY A 158 3.10 3.86 20.62
CA GLY A 158 2.40 3.61 21.89
C GLY A 158 1.42 2.42 21.90
N ARG A 159 1.46 1.56 20.87
CA ARG A 159 0.60 0.37 20.80
C ARG A 159 1.40 -0.85 20.38
N LYS A 160 1.16 -1.98 21.04
CA LYS A 160 1.71 -3.28 20.63
C LYS A 160 1.12 -3.73 19.31
N THR A 161 1.97 -4.29 18.44
CA THR A 161 1.53 -5.02 17.23
C THR A 161 1.05 -6.42 17.60
N SER A 162 0.28 -7.04 16.71
CA SER A 162 0.04 -8.49 16.79
C SER A 162 1.32 -9.26 16.47
N PRO A 163 1.49 -10.50 16.95
CA PRO A 163 2.57 -11.38 16.54
C PRO A 163 2.54 -11.59 15.02
N ALA A 164 3.71 -11.60 14.39
CA ALA A 164 3.83 -11.94 12.98
C ALA A 164 4.08 -13.45 12.82
N ARG A 165 3.56 -14.05 11.74
CA ARG A 165 3.96 -15.38 11.31
C ARG A 165 5.17 -15.26 10.39
N VAL A 166 6.27 -15.94 10.74
CA VAL A 166 7.54 -15.86 10.00
C VAL A 166 7.99 -17.27 9.61
N GLU A 167 8.37 -17.42 8.35
CA GLU A 167 8.87 -18.64 7.75
C GLU A 167 10.19 -18.37 7.05
N LEU A 168 11.23 -19.13 7.37
CA LEU A 168 12.51 -19.08 6.67
C LEU A 168 12.40 -19.91 5.37
N LEU A 169 12.56 -19.25 4.22
CA LEU A 169 12.45 -19.91 2.91
C LEU A 169 13.83 -20.31 2.37
N ARG A 170 14.83 -19.49 2.58
CA ARG A 170 16.20 -19.73 2.13
C ARG A 170 17.18 -18.99 3.01
N VAL A 171 18.32 -19.59 3.23
CA VAL A 171 19.49 -18.94 3.87
C VAL A 171 20.73 -19.23 3.05
N ASN A 172 21.56 -18.23 2.84
CA ASN A 172 22.90 -18.35 2.32
C ASN A 172 23.85 -17.96 3.46
N LEU A 173 24.36 -18.98 4.13
CA LEU A 173 25.47 -18.84 5.06
C LEU A 173 26.73 -19.01 4.21
N GLU A 174 27.41 -17.94 3.87
CA GLU A 174 28.72 -18.10 3.26
C GLU A 174 29.65 -18.68 4.32
N ALA A 175 30.05 -19.94 4.10
CA ALA A 175 31.16 -20.54 4.83
C ALA A 175 32.42 -19.79 4.42
N PRO A 176 33.38 -19.56 5.34
CA PRO A 176 34.69 -19.06 4.95
C PRO A 176 35.26 -20.01 3.88
N SER A 177 35.54 -19.47 2.70
CA SER A 177 36.13 -20.26 1.62
C SER A 177 37.49 -20.79 2.09
N GLN A 178 37.52 -22.06 2.51
CA GLN A 178 38.74 -22.80 2.71
C GLN A 178 39.33 -23.15 1.32
N THR A 179 39.96 -22.21 0.68
CA THR A 179 41.02 -22.51 -0.27
C THR A 179 42.32 -22.13 0.41
N ALA A 180 42.80 -23.05 1.26
CA ALA A 180 44.16 -23.00 1.71
C ALA A 180 45.07 -23.41 0.52
N ASP A 181 45.54 -22.44 -0.23
CA ASP A 181 46.80 -22.58 -0.94
C ASP A 181 47.87 -21.83 -0.14
N SER A 182 48.61 -22.65 0.57
CA SER A 182 49.74 -22.24 1.38
C SER A 182 50.86 -21.77 0.47
N ARG A 183 51.00 -20.46 0.21
CA ARG A 183 52.24 -19.71 -0.15
C ARG A 183 51.85 -18.34 -0.73
N ARG A 184 51.67 -17.33 0.14
CA ARG A 184 52.09 -15.96 -0.17
C ARG A 184 51.86 -15.03 1.03
N THR A 185 52.98 -14.52 1.52
CA THR A 185 53.28 -13.27 2.22
C THR A 185 52.10 -12.33 2.61
N GLU A 186 52.11 -12.00 3.89
CA GLU A 186 51.36 -11.02 4.62
C GLU A 186 51.21 -9.68 3.88
N SER A 187 49.99 -9.35 3.50
CA SER A 187 49.51 -8.00 3.44
C SER A 187 48.14 -8.00 4.12
N HIS A 188 47.94 -7.11 5.11
CA HIS A 188 46.69 -6.86 5.82
C HIS A 188 45.65 -6.33 4.84
N ALA A 189 44.97 -7.23 4.12
CA ALA A 189 43.70 -6.94 3.48
C ALA A 189 42.61 -7.36 4.50
N GLU A 190 41.93 -6.41 5.12
CA GLU A 190 40.72 -6.68 5.87
C GLU A 190 39.77 -7.48 4.97
N ARG A 191 39.64 -8.78 5.25
CA ARG A 191 38.62 -9.62 4.65
C ARG A 191 37.30 -9.15 5.21
N THR A 192 36.57 -8.32 4.49
CA THR A 192 35.16 -8.04 4.73
C THR A 192 34.40 -9.32 4.40
N GLU A 193 34.13 -10.14 5.42
CA GLU A 193 33.19 -11.26 5.29
C GLU A 193 31.86 -10.71 4.83
N GLU A 194 31.33 -11.15 3.70
CA GLU A 194 29.99 -10.76 3.28
C GLU A 194 28.98 -11.29 4.30
N PRO A 195 28.05 -10.45 4.76
CA PRO A 195 27.11 -10.86 5.79
C PRO A 195 26.14 -11.91 5.26
N ALA A 196 25.86 -12.92 6.09
CA ALA A 196 24.87 -13.96 5.77
C ALA A 196 23.55 -13.34 5.34
N THR A 197 22.94 -13.89 4.28
CA THR A 197 21.66 -13.42 3.73
C THR A 197 20.56 -14.46 3.90
N ALA A 198 19.32 -13.99 4.02
CA ALA A 198 18.16 -14.87 4.06
C ALA A 198 16.98 -14.31 3.29
N LEU A 199 16.11 -15.22 2.85
CA LEU A 199 14.78 -14.92 2.33
C LEU A 199 13.75 -15.49 3.30
N LEU A 200 12.90 -14.61 3.79
CA LEU A 200 11.83 -14.94 4.74
C LEU A 200 10.46 -14.60 4.14
N ARG A 201 9.44 -15.38 4.52
CA ARG A 201 8.05 -15.01 4.35
C ARG A 201 7.52 -14.48 5.67
N ILE A 202 6.93 -13.30 5.68
CA ILE A 202 6.32 -12.71 6.87
C ILE A 202 4.86 -12.36 6.60
N THR A 203 3.97 -12.78 7.50
CA THR A 203 2.54 -12.46 7.46
C THR A 203 2.17 -11.61 8.68
N ILE A 204 1.48 -10.51 8.41
CA ILE A 204 0.95 -9.59 9.43
C ILE A 204 -0.52 -9.30 9.14
N HIS A 205 -1.32 -9.01 10.18
CA HIS A 205 -2.76 -8.68 10.07
C HIS A 205 -3.03 -7.18 10.11
N GLU A 206 -2.04 -6.39 10.45
CA GLU A 206 -2.11 -4.93 10.51
C GLU A 206 -1.04 -4.30 9.61
N GLY A 207 -1.04 -2.98 9.46
CA GLY A 207 -0.07 -2.30 8.61
C GLY A 207 0.42 -1.00 9.25
N ARG A 208 1.16 -1.09 10.39
CA ARG A 208 1.71 0.09 11.03
C ARG A 208 2.89 0.67 10.26
N ASN A 209 3.18 1.93 10.51
CA ASN A 209 4.27 2.62 9.82
C ASN A 209 5.58 1.83 9.92
N ARG A 210 6.07 1.34 8.77
CA ARG A 210 7.32 0.59 8.60
C ARG A 210 7.47 -0.62 9.53
N GLN A 211 6.35 -1.26 9.92
CA GLN A 211 6.30 -2.33 10.92
C GLN A 211 7.33 -3.42 10.65
N ILE A 212 7.34 -4.05 9.48
CA ILE A 212 8.26 -5.15 9.15
C ILE A 212 9.73 -4.69 9.21
N ARG A 213 10.03 -3.46 8.77
CA ARG A 213 11.41 -2.93 8.84
C ARG A 213 11.85 -2.67 10.27
N ARG A 214 10.94 -2.22 11.14
CA ARG A 214 11.22 -2.03 12.58
C ARG A 214 11.38 -3.37 13.30
N LEU A 215 10.58 -4.39 12.93
CA LEU A 215 10.75 -5.77 13.42
C LEU A 215 12.11 -6.33 13.02
N ALA A 216 12.53 -6.14 11.76
CA ALA A 216 13.81 -6.59 11.25
C ALA A 216 14.99 -5.89 11.95
N GLU A 217 14.91 -4.57 12.12
CA GLU A 217 15.92 -3.78 12.84
C GLU A 217 16.11 -4.28 14.29
N ARG A 218 15.00 -4.53 15.02
CA ARG A 218 15.06 -5.12 16.36
C ARG A 218 15.72 -6.51 16.36
N ALA A 219 15.49 -7.31 15.32
CA ALA A 219 16.10 -8.62 15.16
C ALA A 219 17.55 -8.58 14.66
N GLY A 220 18.15 -7.38 14.52
CA GLY A 220 19.52 -7.21 14.01
C GLY A 220 19.66 -7.41 12.50
N LEU A 221 18.56 -7.44 11.76
CA LEU A 221 18.52 -7.71 10.32
C LEU A 221 18.48 -6.42 9.51
N THR A 222 19.19 -6.40 8.39
CA THR A 222 19.09 -5.31 7.41
C THR A 222 18.20 -5.71 6.24
N VAL A 223 17.07 -5.01 6.05
CA VAL A 223 16.13 -5.29 4.96
C VAL A 223 16.66 -4.73 3.64
N THR A 224 17.07 -5.61 2.74
CA THR A 224 17.55 -5.25 1.39
C THR A 224 16.40 -5.14 0.39
N ARG A 225 15.34 -5.96 0.55
CA ARG A 225 14.14 -5.94 -0.30
C ARG A 225 12.91 -6.36 0.49
N LEU A 226 11.77 -5.72 0.23
CA LEU A 226 10.48 -6.04 0.84
C LEU A 226 9.40 -6.00 -0.23
N LYS A 227 8.76 -7.15 -0.51
CA LYS A 227 7.73 -7.31 -1.55
C LYS A 227 6.46 -7.89 -0.97
N ARG A 228 5.33 -7.16 -1.04
CA ARG A 228 4.01 -7.71 -0.70
C ARG A 228 3.54 -8.61 -1.84
N ILE A 229 3.32 -9.88 -1.55
CA ILE A 229 2.90 -10.89 -2.52
C ILE A 229 1.42 -11.27 -2.39
N ALA A 230 0.79 -10.93 -1.25
CA ALA A 230 -0.64 -11.18 -1.04
C ALA A 230 -1.24 -10.17 -0.06
N GLU A 231 -2.55 -9.93 -0.21
CA GLU A 231 -3.37 -9.13 0.69
C GLU A 231 -4.79 -9.73 0.73
N GLY A 232 -5.20 -10.26 1.89
CA GLY A 232 -6.41 -11.08 2.02
C GLY A 232 -6.41 -12.23 1.01
N PRO A 233 -7.49 -12.40 0.21
CA PRO A 233 -7.58 -13.45 -0.79
C PRO A 233 -6.71 -13.19 -2.02
N LEU A 234 -6.30 -11.94 -2.26
CA LEU A 234 -5.58 -11.55 -3.46
C LEU A 234 -4.14 -12.04 -3.47
N ARG A 235 -3.67 -12.47 -4.63
CA ARG A 235 -2.29 -12.91 -4.88
C ARG A 235 -1.72 -12.13 -6.05
N LEU A 236 -0.49 -11.64 -5.90
CA LEU A 236 0.20 -10.85 -6.93
C LEU A 236 0.41 -11.66 -8.23
N GLY A 237 0.70 -12.96 -8.10
CA GLY A 237 1.01 -13.81 -9.25
C GLY A 237 2.21 -13.31 -10.05
N ASP A 238 2.11 -13.45 -11.37
CA ASP A 238 3.16 -13.10 -12.34
C ASP A 238 3.06 -11.67 -12.88
N LEU A 239 2.23 -10.82 -12.26
CA LEU A 239 2.10 -9.43 -12.66
C LEU A 239 3.47 -8.72 -12.55
N ALA A 240 3.97 -8.19 -13.68
CA ALA A 240 5.29 -7.58 -13.74
C ALA A 240 5.35 -6.24 -12.94
N PRO A 241 6.52 -5.84 -12.42
CA PRO A 241 6.67 -4.56 -11.71
C PRO A 241 6.26 -3.38 -12.58
N GLY A 242 5.44 -2.47 -12.02
CA GLY A 242 4.87 -1.32 -12.72
C GLY A 242 3.63 -1.61 -13.54
N GLN A 243 3.28 -2.88 -13.73
CA GLN A 243 2.05 -3.26 -14.43
C GLN A 243 0.87 -3.34 -13.46
N TYR A 244 -0.31 -3.09 -14.01
CA TYR A 244 -1.57 -3.26 -13.31
C TYR A 244 -2.56 -4.06 -14.18
N ARG A 245 -3.58 -4.62 -13.55
CA ARG A 245 -4.72 -5.28 -14.20
C ARG A 245 -5.99 -5.10 -13.38
N SER A 246 -7.13 -5.25 -14.01
CA SER A 246 -8.40 -5.41 -13.30
C SER A 246 -8.36 -6.67 -12.42
N LEU A 247 -9.07 -6.64 -11.29
CA LEU A 247 -9.42 -7.86 -10.57
C LEU A 247 -10.35 -8.70 -11.45
N THR A 248 -10.26 -10.02 -11.33
CA THR A 248 -11.28 -10.92 -11.89
C THR A 248 -12.54 -10.86 -11.02
N ASP A 249 -13.68 -11.30 -11.57
CA ASP A 249 -14.94 -11.35 -10.82
C ASP A 249 -14.80 -12.22 -9.57
N GLU A 250 -14.08 -13.35 -9.66
CA GLU A 250 -13.79 -14.23 -8.53
C GLU A 250 -12.94 -13.54 -7.44
N GLU A 251 -11.90 -12.81 -7.85
CA GLU A 251 -11.06 -12.04 -6.93
C GLU A 251 -11.86 -10.95 -6.22
N LEU A 252 -12.75 -10.27 -6.94
CA LEU A 252 -13.62 -9.24 -6.41
C LEU A 252 -14.63 -9.81 -5.42
N GLU A 253 -15.29 -10.92 -5.78
CA GLU A 253 -16.24 -11.61 -4.91
C GLU A 253 -15.56 -12.09 -3.61
N MET A 254 -14.38 -12.75 -3.72
CA MET A 254 -13.60 -13.17 -2.55
C MET A 254 -13.22 -11.97 -1.66
N LEU A 255 -12.87 -10.83 -2.26
CA LEU A 255 -12.50 -9.63 -1.52
C LEU A 255 -13.70 -9.01 -0.79
N GLN A 256 -14.87 -8.98 -1.43
CA GLN A 256 -16.10 -8.47 -0.84
C GLN A 256 -16.61 -9.35 0.31
N ASN A 257 -16.44 -10.65 0.21
CA ASN A 257 -16.83 -11.60 1.26
C ASN A 257 -15.84 -11.64 2.44
N HIS A 258 -14.63 -11.12 2.24
CA HIS A 258 -13.57 -11.05 3.28
C HIS A 258 -13.58 -9.72 4.06
N SER A 259 -14.45 -8.79 3.69
CA SER A 259 -14.44 -7.40 4.20
C SER A 259 -15.64 -7.07 5.08
#